data_8eff0785981d29c3876f1be0758b6902
#
_entry.id   8eff0785981d29c3876f1be0758b6902
#
_cell.length_a   1.000
_cell.length_b   1.000
_cell.length_c   1.000
_cell.angle_alpha   90.00
_cell.angle_beta   90.00
_cell.angle_gamma   90.00
#
_symmetry.space_group_name_H-M   'P 1'
#
loop_
_entity.id
_entity.type
_entity.pdbx_description
1 polymer ?
#
loop_
_entity_poly.entity_id
_entity_poly.type
_entity_poly.pdbx_seq_one_letter_code
_entity_poly.pdbx_strand_id
1 'polypeptide(L)'
;MEPPVLLTHRRYHDFDALRSGAMLLGIVLHGMMSLVPLPLAVWPAQDVSQSPFYLFLLHAIHGFRMQLFFVLSGFFTVMMWKKYGLKKLLGHRCKRILLPLVIYTAILTPVIFGIAMFGIEAAANPDSSRSIWAAARVGDAAAIKQHIKKGADPNEPDTIGLTPMGWAAAAGGVPAAEALMRHGVDVRATDPDGSTALHTAALFGNADMVKFLVEAGADVNAETVLGDTPLSTTEMDELSTILLAEMMGMQVNEEQLPDDSEEVILFLKENGGEYGPVDTEEPLAWFYPFVPGIKNLVNQLPMSGQKMAEGIVVIWLLTIFPVFQHLWFLYYLFLLVLGFAVFIWLARKRGWKPLHGRMVTWPGCLLWLVPLTTIPQFFMITDFGPDTAGSPIPWPPLFFYYAVFFGFGAACFGRDIFENVRARRWPVTLLLALPVLLLGLHAYEMRGSLFEPTQSSSLSGFLGWNLLCSVLSTLYAWLMIFGLIGLFRKYCSGENPRVRYLSDASYWLYIAHLPVTMLLQIWIADAAWPGWVKLLGNCIVTLALLLAVYEFAVRYTWVGAMLNGRKSRE
;
A
#
# COMPACT_ATOMS: atom_id res chain seq x y z
N MET A 1 25.53 -36.96 -19.26
CA MET A 1 24.89 -35.92 -20.06
C MET A 1 25.73 -34.66 -19.87
N GLU A 2 26.54 -34.35 -20.85
CA GLU A 2 27.28 -33.10 -20.91
C GLU A 2 26.30 -31.92 -20.95
N PRO A 3 26.52 -30.82 -20.22
CA PRO A 3 25.66 -29.65 -20.31
C PRO A 3 25.85 -29.04 -21.71
N PRO A 4 24.75 -28.61 -22.36
CA PRO A 4 24.89 -27.95 -23.64
C PRO A 4 25.65 -26.63 -23.41
N VAL A 5 26.87 -26.58 -23.94
CA VAL A 5 27.87 -25.50 -23.80
C VAL A 5 27.37 -24.14 -24.33
N LEU A 6 26.27 -24.11 -25.08
CA LEU A 6 25.73 -22.93 -25.79
C LEU A 6 24.87 -21.98 -24.96
N LEU A 7 24.39 -22.35 -23.76
CA LEU A 7 23.45 -21.53 -22.98
C LEU A 7 24.09 -20.57 -21.96
N THR A 8 25.42 -20.63 -21.77
CA THR A 8 26.11 -19.93 -20.67
C THR A 8 26.59 -18.51 -21.01
N HIS A 9 26.57 -18.08 -22.27
CA HIS A 9 27.06 -16.78 -22.72
C HIS A 9 25.99 -15.85 -23.29
N ARG A 10 24.72 -16.31 -23.43
CA ARG A 10 23.65 -15.47 -23.99
C ARG A 10 23.19 -14.47 -22.92
N ARG A 11 23.34 -13.17 -23.19
CA ARG A 11 22.72 -12.10 -22.43
C ARG A 11 21.26 -11.95 -22.90
N TYR A 12 20.35 -11.79 -21.96
CA TYR A 12 18.91 -11.60 -22.21
C TYR A 12 18.60 -10.10 -22.21
N HIS A 13 18.84 -9.42 -23.34
CA HIS A 13 18.63 -7.97 -23.48
C HIS A 13 17.18 -7.57 -23.26
N ASP A 14 16.24 -8.39 -23.68
CA ASP A 14 14.80 -8.26 -23.45
C ASP A 14 14.46 -8.27 -21.94
N PHE A 15 15.08 -9.14 -21.15
CA PHE A 15 14.87 -9.15 -19.70
C PHE A 15 15.57 -8.00 -18.99
N ASP A 16 16.70 -7.53 -19.48
CA ASP A 16 17.35 -6.32 -18.97
C ASP A 16 16.45 -5.10 -19.22
N ALA A 17 15.86 -4.97 -20.40
CA ALA A 17 14.92 -3.92 -20.75
C ALA A 17 13.62 -3.99 -19.90
N LEU A 18 13.05 -5.18 -19.76
CA LEU A 18 11.83 -5.43 -19.00
C LEU A 18 12.04 -5.11 -17.51
N ARG A 19 13.18 -5.50 -16.93
CA ARG A 19 13.55 -5.16 -15.56
C ARG A 19 13.67 -3.65 -15.36
N SER A 20 14.30 -2.95 -16.30
CA SER A 20 14.45 -1.49 -16.25
C SER A 20 13.09 -0.80 -16.34
N GLY A 21 12.23 -1.22 -17.26
CA GLY A 21 10.87 -0.69 -17.39
C GLY A 21 10.03 -0.91 -16.12
N ALA A 22 10.06 -2.12 -15.56
CA ALA A 22 9.35 -2.44 -14.33
C ALA A 22 9.89 -1.63 -13.12
N MET A 23 11.20 -1.29 -13.13
CA MET A 23 11.79 -0.42 -12.11
C MET A 23 11.30 1.02 -12.23
N LEU A 24 11.27 1.57 -13.45
CA LEU A 24 10.74 2.92 -13.69
C LEU A 24 9.27 3.02 -13.28
N LEU A 25 8.46 1.98 -13.53
CA LEU A 25 7.09 1.90 -13.01
C LEU A 25 7.03 1.97 -11.48
N GLY A 26 8.11 1.57 -10.76
CA GLY A 26 8.20 1.75 -9.31
C GLY A 26 8.34 3.21 -8.89
N ILE A 27 9.12 3.99 -9.64
CA ILE A 27 9.24 5.43 -9.40
C ILE A 27 7.89 6.11 -9.70
N VAL A 28 7.21 5.73 -10.79
CA VAL A 28 5.87 6.24 -11.12
C VAL A 28 4.87 5.89 -10.01
N LEU A 29 4.88 4.65 -9.51
CA LEU A 29 3.98 4.19 -8.45
C LEU A 29 4.16 5.03 -7.18
N HIS A 30 5.39 5.16 -6.69
CA HIS A 30 5.64 5.96 -5.49
C HIS A 30 5.48 7.46 -5.76
N GLY A 31 5.74 7.92 -7.01
CA GLY A 31 5.54 9.31 -7.43
C GLY A 31 4.08 9.75 -7.45
N MET A 32 3.13 8.81 -7.57
CA MET A 32 1.70 9.15 -7.55
C MET A 32 1.05 9.00 -6.16
N MET A 33 1.73 8.44 -5.16
CA MET A 33 1.13 8.12 -3.86
C MET A 33 0.48 9.33 -3.18
N SER A 34 1.05 10.53 -3.29
CA SER A 34 0.45 11.76 -2.75
C SER A 34 -0.83 12.19 -3.47
N LEU A 35 -1.03 11.73 -4.72
CA LEU A 35 -2.19 12.04 -5.55
C LEU A 35 -3.32 11.01 -5.39
N VAL A 36 -3.05 9.89 -4.71
CA VAL A 36 -4.05 8.87 -4.38
C VAL A 36 -4.77 9.30 -3.10
N PRO A 37 -6.10 9.22 -3.02
CA PRO A 37 -6.84 9.47 -1.78
C PRO A 37 -6.56 8.33 -0.78
N LEU A 38 -5.50 8.49 0.01
CA LEU A 38 -5.08 7.57 1.07
C LEU A 38 -5.02 8.32 2.40
N PRO A 39 -5.24 7.63 3.53
CA PRO A 39 -5.01 8.23 4.85
C PRO A 39 -3.56 8.71 5.01
N LEU A 40 -3.36 9.81 5.76
CA LEU A 40 -2.03 10.40 5.99
C LEU A 40 -1.05 9.39 6.62
N ALA A 41 -1.52 8.52 7.48
CA ALA A 41 -0.72 7.45 8.08
C ALA A 41 -0.15 6.46 7.06
N VAL A 42 -0.81 6.27 5.91
CA VAL A 42 -0.34 5.39 4.84
C VAL A 42 0.71 6.09 3.99
N TRP A 43 0.52 7.41 3.74
CA TRP A 43 1.46 8.21 2.96
C TRP A 43 1.54 9.65 3.50
N PRO A 44 2.74 10.12 3.90
CA PRO A 44 2.91 11.37 4.65
C PRO A 44 2.80 12.66 3.82
N ALA A 45 2.43 12.57 2.57
CA ALA A 45 2.20 13.70 1.69
C ALA A 45 0.83 13.56 1.01
N GLN A 46 -0.07 14.50 1.29
CA GLN A 46 -1.38 14.58 0.63
C GLN A 46 -1.40 15.80 -0.30
N ASP A 47 -1.73 15.57 -1.55
CA ASP A 47 -1.74 16.60 -2.59
C ASP A 47 -3.16 17.16 -2.76
N VAL A 48 -3.26 18.47 -3.03
CA VAL A 48 -4.55 19.13 -3.34
C VAL A 48 -5.21 18.63 -4.63
N SER A 49 -4.48 17.89 -5.46
CA SER A 49 -4.95 17.35 -6.75
C SER A 49 -5.21 15.83 -6.69
N GLN A 50 -5.60 15.31 -5.53
CA GLN A 50 -5.96 13.89 -5.39
C GLN A 50 -7.11 13.51 -6.34
N SER A 51 -7.06 12.26 -6.85
CA SER A 51 -8.11 11.76 -7.73
C SER A 51 -8.16 10.22 -7.70
N PRO A 52 -9.37 9.62 -7.78
CA PRO A 52 -9.56 8.17 -7.95
C PRO A 52 -8.84 7.59 -9.17
N PHE A 53 -8.55 8.41 -10.18
CA PHE A 53 -7.77 8.00 -11.36
C PHE A 53 -6.37 7.46 -10.98
N TYR A 54 -5.71 8.09 -9.98
CA TYR A 54 -4.40 7.62 -9.52
C TYR A 54 -4.49 6.32 -8.74
N LEU A 55 -5.60 6.09 -8.02
CA LEU A 55 -5.87 4.80 -7.37
C LEU A 55 -6.01 3.68 -8.41
N PHE A 56 -6.72 3.95 -9.52
CA PHE A 56 -6.80 3.03 -10.65
C PHE A 56 -5.40 2.69 -11.21
N LEU A 57 -4.54 3.70 -11.44
CA LEU A 57 -3.18 3.49 -11.92
C LEU A 57 -2.32 2.72 -10.90
N LEU A 58 -2.49 3.02 -9.61
CA LEU A 58 -1.82 2.30 -8.52
C LEU A 58 -2.09 0.80 -8.62
N HIS A 59 -3.37 0.42 -8.64
CA HIS A 59 -3.77 -0.98 -8.73
C HIS A 59 -3.32 -1.64 -10.04
N ALA A 60 -3.38 -0.91 -11.16
CA ALA A 60 -2.92 -1.41 -12.45
C ALA A 60 -1.42 -1.75 -12.44
N ILE A 61 -0.59 -0.93 -11.79
CA ILE A 61 0.87 -1.17 -11.71
C ILE A 61 1.18 -2.20 -10.61
N HIS A 62 0.57 -2.05 -9.43
CA HIS A 62 0.81 -2.91 -8.26
C HIS A 62 0.42 -4.36 -8.55
N GLY A 63 -0.67 -4.59 -9.26
CA GLY A 63 -1.25 -5.91 -9.53
C GLY A 63 -0.33 -6.87 -10.31
N PHE A 64 0.77 -6.41 -10.95
CA PHE A 64 1.66 -7.32 -11.68
C PHE A 64 3.16 -7.08 -11.47
N ARG A 65 3.56 -5.87 -11.04
CA ARG A 65 4.96 -5.44 -11.09
C ARG A 65 5.90 -6.31 -10.26
N MET A 66 5.54 -6.58 -9.00
CA MET A 66 6.39 -7.35 -8.10
C MET A 66 6.43 -8.83 -8.49
N GLN A 67 5.32 -9.39 -8.93
CA GLN A 67 5.20 -10.75 -9.45
C GLN A 67 6.15 -10.97 -10.63
N LEU A 68 6.21 -10.00 -11.55
CA LEU A 68 7.15 -10.01 -12.68
C LEU A 68 8.60 -10.07 -12.21
N PHE A 69 8.97 -9.27 -11.20
CA PHE A 69 10.32 -9.31 -10.62
C PHE A 69 10.66 -10.67 -10.02
N PHE A 70 9.71 -11.33 -9.35
CA PHE A 70 9.94 -12.66 -8.79
C PHE A 70 10.09 -13.73 -9.88
N VAL A 71 9.31 -13.66 -10.97
CA VAL A 71 9.49 -14.55 -12.14
C VAL A 71 10.89 -14.39 -12.74
N LEU A 72 11.33 -13.17 -13.01
CA LEU A 72 12.66 -12.89 -13.54
C LEU A 72 13.77 -13.36 -12.56
N SER A 73 13.58 -13.12 -11.27
CA SER A 73 14.53 -13.51 -10.23
C SER A 73 14.67 -15.02 -10.11
N GLY A 74 13.57 -15.77 -10.23
CA GLY A 74 13.59 -17.23 -10.26
C GLY A 74 14.37 -17.76 -11.46
N PHE A 75 14.11 -17.22 -12.65
CA PHE A 75 14.83 -17.57 -13.88
C PHE A 75 16.34 -17.35 -13.75
N PHE A 76 16.77 -16.18 -13.33
CA PHE A 76 18.20 -15.87 -13.15
C PHE A 76 18.84 -16.63 -11.99
N THR A 77 18.07 -17.03 -10.98
CA THR A 77 18.60 -17.86 -9.87
C THR A 77 19.00 -19.25 -10.36
N VAL A 78 18.17 -19.91 -11.18
CA VAL A 78 18.51 -21.19 -11.78
C VAL A 78 19.66 -21.07 -12.77
N MET A 79 19.70 -20.00 -13.57
CA MET A 79 20.81 -19.74 -14.48
C MET A 79 22.15 -19.68 -13.73
N MET A 80 22.18 -18.90 -12.63
CA MET A 80 23.39 -18.79 -11.80
C MET A 80 23.75 -20.12 -11.11
N TRP A 81 22.74 -20.81 -10.57
CA TRP A 81 22.97 -22.11 -9.92
C TRP A 81 23.57 -23.14 -10.89
N LYS A 82 23.02 -23.25 -12.10
CA LYS A 82 23.55 -24.17 -13.12
C LYS A 82 24.98 -23.80 -13.57
N LYS A 83 25.26 -22.48 -13.66
CA LYS A 83 26.59 -22.00 -14.08
C LYS A 83 27.67 -22.12 -13.01
N TYR A 84 27.34 -21.79 -11.74
CA TYR A 84 28.32 -21.59 -10.69
C TYR A 84 28.19 -22.55 -9.50
N GLY A 85 27.10 -23.31 -9.43
CA GLY A 85 26.75 -24.17 -8.30
C GLY A 85 26.14 -23.43 -7.11
N LEU A 86 25.60 -24.18 -6.14
CA LEU A 86 24.79 -23.65 -5.05
C LEU A 86 25.58 -22.76 -4.08
N LYS A 87 26.81 -23.19 -3.71
CA LYS A 87 27.66 -22.42 -2.78
C LYS A 87 28.01 -21.03 -3.31
N LYS A 88 28.38 -20.95 -4.59
CA LYS A 88 28.70 -19.66 -5.24
C LYS A 88 27.43 -18.81 -5.44
N LEU A 89 26.27 -19.42 -5.76
CA LEU A 89 24.99 -18.72 -5.81
C LEU A 89 24.69 -18.06 -4.48
N LEU A 90 24.70 -18.80 -3.36
CA LEU A 90 24.39 -18.27 -2.03
C LEU A 90 25.37 -17.15 -1.64
N GLY A 91 26.67 -17.38 -1.80
CA GLY A 91 27.66 -16.33 -1.50
C GLY A 91 27.47 -15.05 -2.32
N HIS A 92 27.08 -15.18 -3.60
CA HIS A 92 26.76 -14.04 -4.45
C HIS A 92 25.49 -13.32 -3.97
N ARG A 93 24.45 -14.06 -3.57
CA ARG A 93 23.19 -13.48 -3.08
C ARG A 93 23.36 -12.81 -1.72
N CYS A 94 24.15 -13.39 -0.80
CA CYS A 94 24.51 -12.71 0.45
C CYS A 94 25.18 -11.35 0.19
N LYS A 95 26.14 -11.29 -0.73
CA LYS A 95 26.85 -10.03 -1.03
C LYS A 95 25.99 -9.00 -1.77
N ARG A 96 25.04 -9.44 -2.62
CA ARG A 96 24.31 -8.53 -3.51
C ARG A 96 22.85 -8.31 -3.16
N ILE A 97 22.31 -9.03 -2.18
CA ILE A 97 20.94 -8.86 -1.69
C ILE A 97 20.96 -8.59 -0.19
N LEU A 98 21.49 -9.53 0.61
CA LEU A 98 21.43 -9.43 2.07
C LEU A 98 22.27 -8.26 2.59
N LEU A 99 23.51 -8.09 2.12
CA LEU A 99 24.38 -7.01 2.57
C LEU A 99 23.81 -5.62 2.22
N PRO A 100 23.37 -5.34 0.97
CA PRO A 100 22.67 -4.10 0.67
C PRO A 100 21.39 -3.93 1.50
N LEU A 101 20.57 -4.97 1.66
CA LEU A 101 19.36 -4.91 2.49
C LEU A 101 19.68 -4.40 3.89
N VAL A 102 20.64 -5.03 4.59
CA VAL A 102 21.01 -4.64 5.97
C VAL A 102 21.53 -3.20 6.03
N ILE A 103 22.47 -2.85 5.15
CA ILE A 103 23.07 -1.51 5.14
C ILE A 103 22.01 -0.43 4.85
N TYR A 104 21.24 -0.63 3.78
CA TYR A 104 20.28 0.39 3.36
C TYR A 104 19.04 0.45 4.25
N THR A 105 18.59 -0.65 4.85
CA THR A 105 17.54 -0.61 5.89
C THR A 105 18.01 0.24 7.07
N ALA A 106 19.22 0.02 7.57
CA ALA A 106 19.76 0.78 8.70
C ALA A 106 19.90 2.30 8.39
N ILE A 107 20.14 2.67 7.14
CA ILE A 107 20.27 4.08 6.72
C ILE A 107 18.92 4.68 6.34
N LEU A 108 18.15 4.00 5.51
CA LEU A 108 16.93 4.56 4.90
C LEU A 108 15.74 4.55 5.83
N THR A 109 15.61 3.56 6.73
CA THR A 109 14.46 3.52 7.65
C THR A 109 14.39 4.76 8.54
N PRO A 110 15.47 5.20 9.24
CA PRO A 110 15.45 6.45 9.99
C PRO A 110 15.20 7.69 9.11
N VAL A 111 15.80 7.73 7.90
CA VAL A 111 15.62 8.84 6.95
C VAL A 111 14.17 8.94 6.49
N ILE A 112 13.57 7.82 6.08
CA ILE A 112 12.18 7.76 5.62
C ILE A 112 11.24 8.12 6.78
N PHE A 113 11.50 7.60 7.98
CA PHE A 113 10.74 7.95 9.17
C PHE A 113 10.81 9.45 9.48
N GLY A 114 12.01 10.05 9.45
CA GLY A 114 12.15 11.50 9.62
C GLY A 114 11.43 12.33 8.55
N ILE A 115 11.44 11.88 7.29
CA ILE A 115 10.67 12.52 6.21
C ILE A 115 9.17 12.35 6.44
N ALA A 116 8.73 11.18 6.90
CA ALA A 116 7.32 10.93 7.20
C ALA A 116 6.84 11.84 8.34
N MET A 117 7.59 11.93 9.44
CA MET A 117 7.28 12.84 10.55
C MET A 117 7.24 14.30 10.09
N PHE A 118 8.20 14.74 9.27
CA PHE A 118 8.17 16.07 8.68
C PHE A 118 6.93 16.30 7.80
N GLY A 119 6.51 15.31 7.01
CA GLY A 119 5.31 15.38 6.19
C GLY A 119 4.03 15.44 7.03
N ILE A 120 3.96 14.66 8.10
CA ILE A 120 2.84 14.66 9.07
C ILE A 120 2.77 16.03 9.75
N GLU A 121 3.88 16.56 10.23
CA GLU A 121 3.94 17.89 10.85
C GLU A 121 3.53 19.00 9.87
N ALA A 122 4.01 18.94 8.62
CA ALA A 122 3.59 19.87 7.57
C ALA A 122 2.09 19.76 7.27
N ALA A 123 1.52 18.55 7.33
CA ALA A 123 0.10 18.32 7.17
C ALA A 123 -0.70 18.74 8.41
N ALA A 124 -0.13 18.70 9.62
CA ALA A 124 -0.79 19.11 10.86
C ALA A 124 -1.15 20.60 10.88
N ASN A 125 -0.39 21.42 10.16
CA ASN A 125 -0.65 22.86 10.01
C ASN A 125 -0.95 23.21 8.55
N PRO A 126 -2.08 22.77 7.98
CA PRO A 126 -2.37 23.01 6.58
C PRO A 126 -2.66 24.50 6.36
N ASP A 127 -2.27 24.99 5.17
CA ASP A 127 -2.64 26.34 4.75
C ASP A 127 -4.17 26.44 4.61
N SER A 128 -4.81 27.29 5.41
CA SER A 128 -6.26 27.49 5.43
C SER A 128 -6.83 27.96 4.08
N SER A 129 -5.99 28.52 3.21
CA SER A 129 -6.41 28.98 1.88
C SER A 129 -6.70 27.84 0.89
N ARG A 130 -6.33 26.59 1.19
CA ARG A 130 -6.39 25.44 0.29
C ARG A 130 -7.80 24.86 0.14
N SER A 131 -8.45 24.61 1.26
CA SER A 131 -9.75 23.96 1.30
C SER A 131 -10.53 24.37 2.55
N ILE A 132 -11.85 24.16 2.50
CA ILE A 132 -12.71 24.40 3.63
C ILE A 132 -12.39 23.47 4.82
N TRP A 133 -11.96 22.22 4.55
CA TRP A 133 -11.55 21.27 5.59
C TRP A 133 -10.25 21.71 6.27
N ALA A 134 -9.27 22.20 5.48
CA ALA A 134 -8.03 22.76 6.02
C ALA A 134 -8.31 23.99 6.90
N ALA A 135 -9.18 24.89 6.44
CA ALA A 135 -9.58 26.08 7.19
C ALA A 135 -10.33 25.71 8.48
N ALA A 136 -11.20 24.70 8.44
CA ALA A 136 -11.91 24.21 9.62
C ALA A 136 -10.95 23.61 10.65
N ARG A 137 -9.99 22.82 10.20
CA ARG A 137 -9.00 22.16 11.04
C ARG A 137 -8.08 23.13 11.77
N VAL A 138 -7.65 24.24 11.14
CA VAL A 138 -6.83 25.26 11.82
C VAL A 138 -7.64 26.35 12.51
N GLY A 139 -8.98 26.25 12.52
CA GLY A 139 -9.86 27.22 13.17
C GLY A 139 -10.04 28.55 12.43
N ASP A 140 -9.66 28.64 11.13
CA ASP A 140 -9.71 29.89 10.34
C ASP A 140 -11.11 30.17 9.80
N ALA A 141 -11.94 30.82 10.63
CA ALA A 141 -13.29 31.24 10.27
C ALA A 141 -13.35 32.19 9.05
N ALA A 142 -12.30 32.98 8.81
CA ALA A 142 -12.26 33.89 7.67
C ALA A 142 -12.04 33.13 6.36
N ALA A 143 -11.13 32.16 6.35
CA ALA A 143 -10.91 31.29 5.21
C ALA A 143 -12.13 30.42 4.91
N ILE A 144 -12.81 29.84 5.92
CA ILE A 144 -14.08 29.11 5.75
C ILE A 144 -15.10 29.97 4.97
N LYS A 145 -15.33 31.21 5.41
CA LYS A 145 -16.23 32.13 4.72
C LYS A 145 -15.80 32.40 3.27
N GLN A 146 -14.51 32.48 2.99
CA GLN A 146 -14.02 32.68 1.63
C GLN A 146 -14.26 31.44 0.76
N HIS A 147 -14.02 30.22 1.29
CA HIS A 147 -14.28 28.97 0.56
C HIS A 147 -15.75 28.82 0.20
N ILE A 148 -16.66 29.09 1.15
CA ILE A 148 -18.10 29.03 0.91
C ILE A 148 -18.52 30.08 -0.16
N LYS A 149 -17.97 31.29 -0.11
CA LYS A 149 -18.20 32.31 -1.15
C LYS A 149 -17.72 31.88 -2.54
N LYS A 150 -16.67 31.04 -2.62
CA LYS A 150 -16.16 30.48 -3.86
C LYS A 150 -16.94 29.24 -4.33
N GLY A 151 -17.96 28.81 -3.59
CA GLY A 151 -18.84 27.70 -3.95
C GLY A 151 -18.48 26.36 -3.31
N ALA A 152 -17.62 26.34 -2.28
CA ALA A 152 -17.41 25.11 -1.51
C ALA A 152 -18.67 24.75 -0.71
N ASP A 153 -19.07 23.49 -0.74
CA ASP A 153 -20.14 22.97 0.10
C ASP A 153 -19.62 22.78 1.53
N PRO A 154 -20.22 23.45 2.54
CA PRO A 154 -19.78 23.33 3.92
C PRO A 154 -20.16 22.00 4.59
N ASN A 155 -20.95 21.14 3.91
CA ASN A 155 -21.35 19.82 4.39
C ASN A 155 -20.64 18.67 3.64
N GLU A 156 -19.84 18.96 2.60
CA GLU A 156 -19.16 17.92 1.82
C GLU A 156 -18.07 17.23 2.65
N PRO A 157 -18.14 15.91 2.87
CA PRO A 157 -17.07 15.18 3.53
C PRO A 157 -15.81 15.14 2.65
N ASP A 158 -14.65 15.09 3.28
CA ASP A 158 -13.38 14.90 2.60
C ASP A 158 -13.14 13.43 2.20
N THR A 159 -11.94 13.12 1.74
CA THR A 159 -11.55 11.78 1.26
C THR A 159 -11.52 10.70 2.36
N ILE A 160 -11.48 11.09 3.64
CA ILE A 160 -11.57 10.15 4.79
C ILE A 160 -12.98 10.13 5.40
N GLY A 161 -13.92 10.87 4.83
CA GLY A 161 -15.32 10.90 5.27
C GLY A 161 -15.62 11.98 6.31
N LEU A 162 -14.68 12.83 6.69
CA LEU A 162 -14.88 13.85 7.71
C LEU A 162 -15.40 15.16 7.10
N THR A 163 -16.51 15.68 7.64
CA THR A 163 -17.07 16.97 7.23
C THR A 163 -16.20 18.14 7.74
N PRO A 164 -16.35 19.37 7.20
CA PRO A 164 -15.70 20.55 7.79
C PRO A 164 -16.04 20.77 9.27
N MET A 165 -17.28 20.44 9.69
CA MET A 165 -17.69 20.50 11.09
C MET A 165 -16.97 19.42 11.92
N GLY A 166 -16.83 18.20 11.39
CA GLY A 166 -16.06 17.13 12.02
C GLY A 166 -14.58 17.53 12.23
N TRP A 167 -13.96 18.18 11.24
CA TRP A 167 -12.59 18.70 11.38
C TRP A 167 -12.47 19.82 12.44
N ALA A 168 -13.44 20.75 12.47
CA ALA A 168 -13.47 21.77 13.52
C ALA A 168 -13.65 21.15 14.91
N ALA A 169 -14.47 20.11 15.01
CA ALA A 169 -14.71 19.37 16.25
C ALA A 169 -13.46 18.58 16.71
N ALA A 170 -12.79 17.91 15.78
CA ALA A 170 -11.54 17.19 16.05
C ALA A 170 -10.44 18.12 16.56
N ALA A 171 -10.32 19.31 16.00
CA ALA A 171 -9.30 20.29 16.39
C ALA A 171 -9.70 21.22 17.56
N GLY A 172 -10.92 21.09 18.09
CA GLY A 172 -11.44 21.97 19.16
C GLY A 172 -11.69 23.42 18.70
N GLY A 173 -11.81 23.66 17.40
CA GLY A 173 -11.91 24.98 16.79
C GLY A 173 -13.30 25.62 16.87
N VAL A 174 -13.78 26.05 18.03
CA VAL A 174 -15.09 26.68 18.22
C VAL A 174 -15.35 27.83 17.23
N PRO A 175 -14.40 28.75 16.94
CA PRO A 175 -14.65 29.83 15.95
C PRO A 175 -14.94 29.29 14.53
N ALA A 176 -14.32 28.18 14.15
CA ALA A 176 -14.60 27.53 12.86
C ALA A 176 -15.99 26.90 12.84
N ALA A 177 -16.37 26.19 13.91
CA ALA A 177 -17.72 25.62 14.06
C ALA A 177 -18.81 26.67 14.01
N GLU A 178 -18.62 27.79 14.72
CA GLU A 178 -19.53 28.95 14.63
C GLU A 178 -19.66 29.50 13.19
N ALA A 179 -18.51 29.61 12.49
CA ALA A 179 -18.55 30.12 11.12
C ALA A 179 -19.30 29.17 10.18
N LEU A 180 -19.13 27.86 10.33
CA LEU A 180 -19.87 26.85 9.58
C LEU A 180 -21.37 26.90 9.87
N MET A 181 -21.77 26.98 11.14
CA MET A 181 -23.18 27.05 11.53
C MET A 181 -23.86 28.32 11.00
N ARG A 182 -23.17 29.46 10.98
CA ARG A 182 -23.70 30.71 10.38
C ARG A 182 -23.97 30.58 8.87
N HIS A 183 -23.41 29.56 8.23
CA HIS A 183 -23.64 29.26 6.82
C HIS A 183 -24.55 28.05 6.60
N GLY A 184 -25.29 27.63 7.63
CA GLY A 184 -26.37 26.64 7.54
C GLY A 184 -25.94 25.19 7.70
N VAL A 185 -24.76 24.94 8.27
CA VAL A 185 -24.36 23.56 8.63
C VAL A 185 -25.21 23.08 9.81
N ASP A 186 -25.79 21.88 9.68
CA ASP A 186 -26.56 21.25 10.75
C ASP A 186 -25.60 20.60 11.77
N VAL A 187 -25.73 21.00 13.02
CA VAL A 187 -24.95 20.41 14.14
C VAL A 187 -25.21 18.91 14.32
N ARG A 188 -26.35 18.40 13.82
CA ARG A 188 -26.76 16.99 13.88
C ARG A 188 -26.35 16.19 12.64
N ALA A 189 -25.73 16.85 11.67
CA ALA A 189 -25.23 16.14 10.49
C ALA A 189 -24.28 15.03 10.88
N THR A 190 -24.39 13.88 10.18
CA THR A 190 -23.57 12.70 10.42
C THR A 190 -22.57 12.50 9.29
N ASP A 191 -21.39 12.02 9.64
CA ASP A 191 -20.43 11.45 8.72
C ASP A 191 -20.93 10.07 8.21
N PRO A 192 -20.30 9.46 7.20
CA PRO A 192 -20.77 8.19 6.61
C PRO A 192 -20.89 7.01 7.59
N ASP A 193 -20.15 7.02 8.70
CA ASP A 193 -20.23 6.03 9.77
C ASP A 193 -21.32 6.31 10.82
N GLY A 194 -22.10 7.37 10.63
CA GLY A 194 -23.13 7.83 11.58
C GLY A 194 -22.59 8.73 12.69
N SER A 195 -21.27 8.97 12.76
CA SER A 195 -20.69 9.88 13.75
C SER A 195 -21.14 11.33 13.53
N THR A 196 -21.42 12.05 14.61
CA THR A 196 -21.64 13.50 14.59
C THR A 196 -20.39 14.25 15.01
N ALA A 197 -20.34 15.56 14.81
CA ALA A 197 -19.28 16.40 15.33
C ALA A 197 -19.09 16.25 16.86
N LEU A 198 -20.18 15.94 17.60
CA LEU A 198 -20.11 15.70 19.04
C LEU A 198 -19.36 14.41 19.40
N HIS A 199 -19.51 13.35 18.61
CA HIS A 199 -18.68 12.12 18.78
C HIS A 199 -17.20 12.45 18.61
N THR A 200 -16.89 13.19 17.55
CA THR A 200 -15.50 13.56 17.25
C THR A 200 -14.90 14.47 18.33
N ALA A 201 -15.65 15.46 18.81
CA ALA A 201 -15.20 16.34 19.89
C ALA A 201 -14.98 15.57 21.20
N ALA A 202 -15.88 14.64 21.53
CA ALA A 202 -15.77 13.80 22.73
C ALA A 202 -14.57 12.85 22.66
N LEU A 203 -14.35 12.22 21.52
CA LEU A 203 -13.22 11.31 21.26
C LEU A 203 -11.86 11.97 21.51
N PHE A 204 -11.70 13.23 21.10
CA PHE A 204 -10.43 13.97 21.25
C PHE A 204 -10.38 14.84 22.52
N GLY A 205 -11.33 14.70 23.43
CA GLY A 205 -11.33 15.40 24.71
C GLY A 205 -11.57 16.91 24.60
N ASN A 206 -12.15 17.41 23.50
CA ASN A 206 -12.32 18.83 23.25
C ASN A 206 -13.51 19.42 24.05
N ALA A 207 -13.35 19.63 25.35
CA ALA A 207 -14.40 20.03 26.29
C ALA A 207 -15.14 21.30 25.86
N ASP A 208 -14.45 22.35 25.42
CA ASP A 208 -15.08 23.60 24.98
C ASP A 208 -15.93 23.37 23.71
N MET A 209 -15.48 22.54 22.80
CA MET A 209 -16.23 22.17 21.61
C MET A 209 -17.46 21.31 21.94
N VAL A 210 -17.32 20.34 22.87
CA VAL A 210 -18.45 19.54 23.37
C VAL A 210 -19.53 20.44 23.96
N LYS A 211 -19.17 21.38 24.85
CA LYS A 211 -20.09 22.36 25.44
C LYS A 211 -20.78 23.16 24.35
N PHE A 212 -20.01 23.70 23.41
CA PHE A 212 -20.55 24.49 22.30
C PHE A 212 -21.56 23.71 21.46
N LEU A 213 -21.24 22.47 21.09
CA LEU A 213 -22.10 21.64 20.23
C LEU A 213 -23.41 21.26 20.96
N VAL A 214 -23.33 20.91 22.24
CA VAL A 214 -24.52 20.60 23.06
C VAL A 214 -25.40 21.84 23.21
N GLU A 215 -24.84 23.02 23.50
CA GLU A 215 -25.58 24.30 23.57
C GLU A 215 -26.22 24.66 22.21
N ALA A 216 -25.56 24.27 21.11
CA ALA A 216 -26.07 24.46 19.76
C ALA A 216 -27.18 23.45 19.36
N GLY A 217 -27.49 22.48 20.23
CA GLY A 217 -28.56 21.49 20.06
C GLY A 217 -28.13 20.18 19.42
N ALA A 218 -26.85 19.82 19.54
CA ALA A 218 -26.38 18.45 19.22
C ALA A 218 -27.09 17.43 20.13
N ASP A 219 -27.38 16.27 19.57
CA ASP A 219 -27.94 15.16 20.31
C ASP A 219 -26.83 14.44 21.10
N VAL A 220 -26.92 14.50 22.43
CA VAL A 220 -25.93 13.91 23.36
C VAL A 220 -25.94 12.38 23.32
N ASN A 221 -27.00 11.77 22.80
CA ASN A 221 -27.19 10.33 22.66
C ASN A 221 -27.33 9.90 21.19
N ALA A 222 -26.84 10.72 20.25
CA ALA A 222 -26.74 10.28 18.86
C ALA A 222 -25.93 8.97 18.78
N GLU A 223 -26.40 8.03 17.96
CA GLU A 223 -25.74 6.72 17.80
C GLU A 223 -25.03 6.65 16.45
N THR A 224 -23.80 6.17 16.46
CA THR A 224 -23.11 5.74 15.23
C THR A 224 -23.78 4.49 14.66
N VAL A 225 -23.37 4.05 13.47
CA VAL A 225 -23.82 2.78 12.88
C VAL A 225 -23.47 1.56 13.76
N LEU A 226 -22.46 1.69 14.63
CA LEU A 226 -22.06 0.67 15.59
C LEU A 226 -22.83 0.75 16.92
N GLY A 227 -23.65 1.80 17.11
CA GLY A 227 -24.37 2.06 18.35
C GLY A 227 -23.55 2.85 19.38
N ASP A 228 -22.37 3.36 19.01
CA ASP A 228 -21.58 4.21 19.92
C ASP A 228 -22.25 5.57 20.07
N THR A 229 -22.32 6.05 21.29
CA THR A 229 -22.75 7.41 21.64
C THR A 229 -21.52 8.33 21.81
N PRO A 230 -21.67 9.67 21.83
CA PRO A 230 -20.56 10.56 22.15
C PRO A 230 -19.87 10.21 23.48
N LEU A 231 -20.62 9.75 24.46
CA LEU A 231 -20.06 9.31 25.74
C LEU A 231 -19.27 7.99 25.60
N SER A 232 -19.72 7.04 24.76
CA SER A 232 -18.98 5.79 24.52
C SER A 232 -17.65 6.02 23.81
N THR A 233 -17.53 7.04 22.95
CA THR A 233 -16.26 7.33 22.25
C THR A 233 -15.15 7.77 23.20
N THR A 234 -15.49 8.29 24.39
CA THR A 234 -14.51 8.66 25.42
C THR A 234 -13.85 7.45 26.09
N GLU A 235 -14.37 6.23 25.89
CA GLU A 235 -13.78 4.98 26.42
C GLU A 235 -12.61 4.45 25.59
N MET A 236 -12.32 5.10 24.44
CA MET A 236 -11.12 4.75 23.68
C MET A 236 -9.88 5.03 24.56
N ASP A 237 -8.97 4.07 24.62
CA ASP A 237 -7.75 4.24 25.41
C ASP A 237 -6.87 5.37 24.83
N GLU A 238 -6.12 6.01 25.70
CA GLU A 238 -5.28 7.17 25.39
C GLU A 238 -4.33 6.92 24.23
N LEU A 239 -3.66 5.76 24.21
CA LEU A 239 -2.73 5.41 23.13
C LEU A 239 -3.44 5.31 21.77
N SER A 240 -4.63 4.70 21.74
CA SER A 240 -5.45 4.59 20.52
C SER A 240 -5.95 5.95 20.04
N THR A 241 -6.34 6.84 20.97
CA THR A 241 -6.76 8.22 20.65
C THR A 241 -5.60 9.03 20.08
N ILE A 242 -4.41 8.97 20.69
CA ILE A 242 -3.20 9.63 20.20
C ILE A 242 -2.82 9.11 18.81
N LEU A 243 -2.81 7.78 18.64
CA LEU A 243 -2.48 7.17 17.36
C LEU A 243 -3.47 7.60 16.26
N LEU A 244 -4.76 7.64 16.57
CA LEU A 244 -5.78 8.11 15.63
C LEU A 244 -5.59 9.59 15.28
N ALA A 245 -5.30 10.45 16.25
CA ALA A 245 -4.99 11.86 16.02
C ALA A 245 -3.77 12.02 15.11
N GLU A 246 -2.68 11.28 15.36
CA GLU A 246 -1.51 11.28 14.49
C GLU A 246 -1.83 10.79 13.08
N MET A 247 -2.65 9.74 12.95
CA MET A 247 -3.12 9.23 11.66
C MET A 247 -3.94 10.28 10.88
N MET A 248 -4.69 11.11 11.59
CA MET A 248 -5.42 12.25 11.02
C MET A 248 -4.52 13.48 10.82
N GLY A 249 -3.23 13.42 11.25
CA GLY A 249 -2.28 14.52 11.23
C GLY A 249 -2.64 15.64 12.20
N MET A 250 -3.28 15.34 13.31
CA MET A 250 -3.58 16.29 14.38
C MET A 250 -2.55 16.15 15.50
N GLN A 251 -2.35 17.25 16.23
CA GLN A 251 -1.58 17.25 17.47
C GLN A 251 -2.55 17.26 18.64
N VAL A 252 -2.48 16.25 19.47
CA VAL A 252 -3.18 16.19 20.76
C VAL A 252 -2.18 16.45 21.87
N ASN A 253 -2.59 17.19 22.89
CA ASN A 253 -1.75 17.38 24.07
C ASN A 253 -1.84 16.14 24.96
N GLU A 254 -0.86 15.24 24.84
CA GLU A 254 -0.82 13.97 25.55
C GLU A 254 -0.91 14.12 27.08
N GLU A 255 -0.33 15.18 27.64
CA GLU A 255 -0.33 15.42 29.08
C GLU A 255 -1.71 15.88 29.61
N GLN A 256 -2.52 16.50 28.79
CA GLN A 256 -3.84 17.05 29.16
C GLN A 256 -5.00 16.15 28.75
N LEU A 257 -4.82 15.27 27.78
CA LEU A 257 -5.89 14.43 27.25
C LEU A 257 -6.68 13.66 28.32
N PRO A 258 -6.08 13.08 29.39
CA PRO A 258 -6.82 12.39 30.43
C PRO A 258 -7.76 13.33 31.21
N ASP A 259 -7.27 14.52 31.57
CA ASP A 259 -8.05 15.51 32.33
C ASP A 259 -9.19 16.10 31.47
N ASP A 260 -8.90 16.39 30.20
CA ASP A 260 -9.87 16.90 29.24
C ASP A 260 -10.97 15.86 28.96
N SER A 261 -10.61 14.59 28.86
CA SER A 261 -11.57 13.48 28.68
C SER A 261 -12.47 13.31 29.91
N GLU A 262 -11.95 13.47 31.13
CA GLU A 262 -12.75 13.42 32.35
C GLU A 262 -13.76 14.57 32.41
N GLU A 263 -13.37 15.79 32.01
CA GLU A 263 -14.27 16.95 31.90
C GLU A 263 -15.40 16.69 30.90
N VAL A 264 -15.08 16.14 29.73
CA VAL A 264 -16.07 15.76 28.70
C VAL A 264 -17.05 14.72 29.23
N ILE A 265 -16.56 13.66 29.89
CA ILE A 265 -17.39 12.61 30.47
C ILE A 265 -18.37 13.19 31.49
N LEU A 266 -17.89 14.03 32.39
CA LEU A 266 -18.73 14.67 33.42
C LEU A 266 -19.81 15.55 32.77
N PHE A 267 -19.42 16.40 31.83
CA PHE A 267 -20.35 17.31 31.14
C PHE A 267 -21.43 16.56 30.35
N LEU A 268 -21.06 15.52 29.58
CA LEU A 268 -22.02 14.71 28.83
C LEU A 268 -23.02 14.01 29.77
N LYS A 269 -22.55 13.42 30.88
CA LYS A 269 -23.42 12.79 31.89
C LYS A 269 -24.39 13.79 32.54
N GLU A 270 -23.92 15.00 32.88
CA GLU A 270 -24.78 16.06 33.43
C GLU A 270 -25.87 16.51 32.44
N ASN A 271 -25.62 16.39 31.13
CA ASN A 271 -26.56 16.70 30.07
C ASN A 271 -27.36 15.48 29.57
N GLY A 272 -27.37 14.36 30.32
CA GLY A 272 -28.18 13.19 30.01
C GLY A 272 -27.53 12.24 29.00
N GLY A 273 -26.24 12.33 28.80
CA GLY A 273 -25.48 11.38 27.98
C GLY A 273 -25.46 9.99 28.59
N GLU A 274 -25.75 8.99 27.79
CA GLU A 274 -25.73 7.58 28.17
C GLU A 274 -24.66 6.85 27.35
N TYR A 275 -24.07 5.81 27.95
CA TYR A 275 -23.19 4.90 27.19
C TYR A 275 -24.04 4.08 26.24
N GLY A 276 -23.60 3.97 25.02
CA GLY A 276 -24.16 3.00 24.07
C GLY A 276 -23.91 1.58 24.53
N PRO A 277 -24.50 0.58 23.88
CA PRO A 277 -24.32 -0.82 24.21
C PRO A 277 -22.89 -1.29 23.89
N VAL A 278 -21.94 -0.98 24.79
CA VAL A 278 -20.55 -1.42 24.66
C VAL A 278 -20.48 -2.92 25.03
N ASP A 279 -20.31 -3.77 24.05
CA ASP A 279 -20.05 -5.20 24.28
C ASP A 279 -18.52 -5.42 24.35
N THR A 280 -17.94 -5.13 25.52
CA THR A 280 -16.48 -5.23 25.77
C THR A 280 -15.95 -6.67 25.70
N GLU A 281 -16.83 -7.69 25.64
CA GLU A 281 -16.44 -9.09 25.48
C GLU A 281 -16.38 -9.53 24.01
N GLU A 282 -16.74 -8.66 23.06
CA GLU A 282 -16.68 -9.00 21.63
C GLU A 282 -15.23 -9.18 21.15
N PRO A 283 -14.93 -10.28 20.46
CA PRO A 283 -13.65 -10.43 19.77
C PRO A 283 -13.42 -9.29 18.78
N LEU A 284 -12.21 -8.71 18.80
CA LEU A 284 -11.84 -7.60 17.92
C LEU A 284 -12.56 -6.26 18.21
N ALA A 285 -13.20 -6.07 19.38
CA ALA A 285 -13.84 -4.80 19.74
C ALA A 285 -12.90 -3.60 19.53
N TRP A 286 -11.61 -3.75 19.91
CA TRP A 286 -10.55 -2.76 19.73
C TRP A 286 -10.22 -2.44 18.26
N PHE A 287 -10.59 -3.31 17.30
CA PHE A 287 -10.29 -3.16 15.88
C PHE A 287 -11.49 -2.60 15.08
N TYR A 288 -12.71 -2.71 15.59
CA TYR A 288 -13.92 -2.26 14.90
C TYR A 288 -13.96 -0.76 14.56
N PRO A 289 -13.40 0.14 15.41
CA PRO A 289 -13.33 1.56 15.05
C PRO A 289 -12.54 1.84 13.77
N PHE A 290 -11.57 0.98 13.44
CA PHE A 290 -10.75 1.14 12.22
C PHE A 290 -11.39 0.50 10.98
N VAL A 291 -12.26 -0.48 11.16
CA VAL A 291 -12.95 -1.20 10.06
C VAL A 291 -14.37 -1.55 10.52
N PRO A 292 -15.29 -0.58 10.62
CA PRO A 292 -16.60 -0.77 11.24
C PRO A 292 -17.43 -1.92 10.67
N GLY A 293 -17.44 -2.10 9.35
CA GLY A 293 -18.21 -3.17 8.70
C GLY A 293 -17.72 -4.59 8.99
N ILE A 294 -16.52 -4.78 9.52
CA ILE A 294 -15.98 -6.11 9.82
C ILE A 294 -16.72 -6.79 10.99
N LYS A 295 -17.29 -5.99 11.91
CA LYS A 295 -18.11 -6.48 13.03
C LYS A 295 -19.22 -7.40 12.53
N ASN A 296 -19.98 -6.95 11.55
CA ASN A 296 -21.09 -7.70 10.98
C ASN A 296 -20.67 -9.03 10.34
N LEU A 297 -19.44 -9.09 9.81
CA LEU A 297 -18.89 -10.32 9.23
C LEU A 297 -18.35 -11.26 10.30
N VAL A 298 -17.67 -10.75 11.31
CA VAL A 298 -17.10 -11.54 12.42
C VAL A 298 -18.21 -12.17 13.25
N ASN A 299 -19.29 -11.46 13.53
CA ASN A 299 -20.42 -11.96 14.31
C ASN A 299 -21.22 -13.09 13.62
N GLN A 300 -21.04 -13.27 12.31
CA GLN A 300 -21.60 -14.43 11.59
C GLN A 300 -20.74 -15.71 11.75
N LEU A 301 -19.54 -15.60 12.33
CA LEU A 301 -18.68 -16.77 12.58
C LEU A 301 -19.06 -17.44 13.91
N PRO A 302 -18.88 -18.77 14.04
CA PRO A 302 -18.97 -19.43 15.33
C PRO A 302 -17.87 -18.92 16.27
N MET A 303 -18.05 -19.01 17.59
CA MET A 303 -17.11 -18.52 18.62
C MET A 303 -15.63 -18.92 18.37
N SER A 304 -15.39 -20.15 17.90
CA SER A 304 -14.04 -20.60 17.52
C SER A 304 -13.49 -19.86 16.32
N GLY A 305 -14.33 -19.47 15.37
CA GLY A 305 -13.98 -18.68 14.19
C GLY A 305 -13.68 -17.23 14.54
N GLN A 306 -14.40 -16.64 15.47
CA GLN A 306 -14.18 -15.28 15.96
C GLN A 306 -12.81 -15.15 16.64
N LYS A 307 -12.46 -16.06 17.57
CA LYS A 307 -11.14 -16.11 18.21
C LYS A 307 -10.00 -16.36 17.20
N MET A 308 -10.28 -17.14 16.15
CA MET A 308 -9.30 -17.35 15.08
C MET A 308 -9.12 -16.06 14.25
N ALA A 309 -10.21 -15.32 13.97
CA ALA A 309 -10.16 -14.05 13.27
C ALA A 309 -9.34 -13.02 14.06
N GLU A 310 -9.54 -12.92 15.37
CA GLU A 310 -8.75 -12.06 16.27
C GLU A 310 -7.26 -12.40 16.19
N GLY A 311 -6.90 -13.68 16.32
CA GLY A 311 -5.52 -14.12 16.19
C GLY A 311 -4.91 -13.79 14.82
N ILE A 312 -5.68 -13.91 13.75
CA ILE A 312 -5.25 -13.54 12.39
C ILE A 312 -5.00 -12.04 12.28
N VAL A 313 -5.90 -11.20 12.82
CA VAL A 313 -5.73 -9.74 12.79
C VAL A 313 -4.50 -9.31 13.59
N VAL A 314 -4.29 -9.86 14.78
CA VAL A 314 -3.09 -9.56 15.59
C VAL A 314 -1.81 -9.95 14.83
N ILE A 315 -1.76 -11.15 14.27
CA ILE A 315 -0.60 -11.59 13.47
C ILE A 315 -0.42 -10.67 12.27
N TRP A 316 -1.49 -10.29 11.58
CA TRP A 316 -1.45 -9.42 10.42
C TRP A 316 -0.89 -8.04 10.78
N LEU A 317 -1.33 -7.42 11.88
CA LEU A 317 -0.78 -6.15 12.38
C LEU A 317 0.72 -6.24 12.67
N LEU A 318 1.18 -7.33 13.29
CA LEU A 318 2.61 -7.56 13.53
C LEU A 318 3.40 -7.70 12.20
N THR A 319 2.75 -8.10 11.11
CA THR A 319 3.39 -8.24 9.80
C THR A 319 3.39 -6.96 8.96
N ILE A 320 2.58 -5.96 9.31
CA ILE A 320 2.51 -4.68 8.58
C ILE A 320 3.63 -3.73 8.99
N PHE A 321 4.20 -3.85 10.21
CA PHE A 321 5.19 -2.89 10.71
C PHE A 321 6.34 -2.68 9.72
N PRO A 322 6.53 -1.46 9.17
CA PRO A 322 7.30 -1.25 7.94
C PRO A 322 8.81 -1.08 8.19
N VAL A 323 9.48 -2.10 8.76
CA VAL A 323 10.94 -2.07 9.00
C VAL A 323 11.72 -1.96 7.68
N PHE A 324 11.32 -2.75 6.68
CA PHE A 324 12.03 -2.78 5.41
C PHE A 324 11.53 -1.75 4.39
N GLN A 325 10.45 -1.03 4.70
CA GLN A 325 9.86 -0.07 3.80
C GLN A 325 9.72 -0.68 2.38
N HIS A 326 10.12 0.05 1.34
CA HIS A 326 10.13 -0.44 -0.04
C HIS A 326 11.19 -1.52 -0.34
N LEU A 327 12.16 -1.77 0.59
CA LEU A 327 13.20 -2.78 0.42
C LEU A 327 12.74 -4.22 0.71
N TRP A 328 11.49 -4.42 1.16
CA TRP A 328 10.92 -5.72 1.50
C TRP A 328 11.09 -6.77 0.38
N PHE A 329 11.11 -6.34 -0.89
CA PHE A 329 11.35 -7.24 -2.02
C PHE A 329 12.71 -7.96 -1.93
N LEU A 330 13.77 -7.26 -1.49
CA LEU A 330 15.09 -7.87 -1.32
C LEU A 330 15.06 -8.93 -0.22
N TYR A 331 14.35 -8.66 0.87
CA TYR A 331 14.17 -9.60 1.97
C TYR A 331 13.46 -10.87 1.51
N TYR A 332 12.28 -10.73 0.88
CA TYR A 332 11.53 -11.88 0.36
C TYR A 332 12.32 -12.64 -0.70
N LEU A 333 13.01 -11.93 -1.60
CA LEU A 333 13.86 -12.55 -2.61
C LEU A 333 14.98 -13.38 -1.96
N PHE A 334 15.60 -12.87 -0.90
CA PHE A 334 16.64 -13.61 -0.19
C PHE A 334 16.08 -14.89 0.45
N LEU A 335 14.94 -14.81 1.13
CA LEU A 335 14.27 -15.97 1.71
C LEU A 335 13.88 -17.00 0.64
N LEU A 336 13.35 -16.56 -0.51
CA LEU A 336 13.00 -17.45 -1.62
C LEU A 336 14.24 -18.14 -2.23
N VAL A 337 15.39 -17.47 -2.29
CA VAL A 337 16.64 -18.11 -2.73
C VAL A 337 17.12 -19.14 -1.72
N LEU A 338 16.97 -18.90 -0.41
CA LEU A 338 17.24 -19.91 0.62
C LEU A 338 16.29 -21.10 0.49
N GLY A 339 14.99 -20.85 0.34
CA GLY A 339 13.97 -21.88 0.10
C GLY A 339 14.27 -22.71 -1.15
N PHE A 340 14.71 -22.05 -2.23
CA PHE A 340 15.16 -22.73 -3.44
C PHE A 340 16.37 -23.62 -3.18
N ALA A 341 17.33 -23.16 -2.40
CA ALA A 341 18.51 -23.97 -2.06
C ALA A 341 18.14 -25.24 -1.28
N VAL A 342 17.24 -25.11 -0.29
CA VAL A 342 16.68 -26.23 0.47
C VAL A 342 15.90 -27.17 -0.46
N PHE A 343 15.05 -26.63 -1.33
CA PHE A 343 14.28 -27.41 -2.30
C PHE A 343 15.19 -28.25 -3.21
N ILE A 344 16.22 -27.63 -3.77
CA ILE A 344 17.17 -28.35 -4.65
C ILE A 344 17.92 -29.43 -3.89
N TRP A 345 18.31 -29.17 -2.64
CA TRP A 345 18.96 -30.17 -1.79
C TRP A 345 18.04 -31.38 -1.53
N LEU A 346 16.78 -31.12 -1.15
CA LEU A 346 15.75 -32.16 -0.93
C LEU A 346 15.44 -32.94 -2.23
N ALA A 347 15.24 -32.22 -3.34
CA ALA A 347 14.92 -32.80 -4.63
C ALA A 347 16.03 -33.78 -5.11
N ARG A 348 17.30 -33.40 -4.90
CA ARG A 348 18.45 -34.29 -5.19
C ARG A 348 18.47 -35.50 -4.27
N LYS A 349 18.24 -35.30 -2.96
CA LYS A 349 18.24 -36.40 -1.98
C LYS A 349 17.14 -37.42 -2.25
N ARG A 350 15.95 -36.93 -2.73
CA ARG A 350 14.77 -37.77 -3.00
C ARG A 350 14.62 -38.19 -4.46
N GLY A 351 15.55 -37.82 -5.34
CA GLY A 351 15.51 -38.16 -6.77
C GLY A 351 14.31 -37.58 -7.52
N TRP A 352 13.79 -36.42 -7.09
CA TRP A 352 12.60 -35.81 -7.73
C TRP A 352 12.93 -35.42 -9.17
N LYS A 353 12.00 -35.78 -10.07
CA LYS A 353 12.11 -35.40 -11.48
C LYS A 353 11.67 -33.94 -11.69
N PRO A 354 12.32 -33.21 -12.61
CA PRO A 354 11.88 -31.86 -12.96
C PRO A 354 10.47 -31.89 -13.55
N LEU A 355 9.72 -30.80 -13.35
CA LEU A 355 8.39 -30.61 -13.91
C LEU A 355 8.39 -30.92 -15.43
N HIS A 356 7.33 -31.56 -15.90
CA HIS A 356 7.18 -31.85 -17.33
C HIS A 356 7.06 -30.55 -18.14
N GLY A 357 7.70 -30.45 -19.31
CA GLY A 357 7.72 -29.22 -20.12
C GLY A 357 6.33 -28.70 -20.49
N ARG A 358 5.35 -29.59 -20.74
CA ARG A 358 3.95 -29.22 -21.05
C ARG A 358 3.26 -28.45 -19.93
N MET A 359 3.64 -28.65 -18.65
CA MET A 359 3.04 -27.96 -17.51
C MET A 359 3.37 -26.46 -17.48
N VAL A 360 4.42 -26.03 -18.14
CA VAL A 360 4.87 -24.63 -18.13
C VAL A 360 4.58 -23.90 -19.45
N THR A 361 3.93 -24.58 -20.41
CA THR A 361 3.60 -23.98 -21.71
C THR A 361 2.32 -23.14 -21.66
N TRP A 362 2.37 -21.96 -22.28
CA TRP A 362 1.24 -21.06 -22.48
C TRP A 362 0.27 -21.62 -23.52
N PRO A 363 -1.08 -21.49 -23.37
CA PRO A 363 -1.80 -20.94 -22.21
C PRO A 363 -2.12 -21.99 -21.13
N GLY A 364 -1.81 -23.25 -21.35
CA GLY A 364 -2.18 -24.36 -20.45
C GLY A 364 -1.65 -24.22 -19.01
N CYS A 365 -0.53 -23.53 -18.83
CA CYS A 365 0.01 -23.28 -17.48
C CYS A 365 -0.92 -22.43 -16.61
N LEU A 366 -1.79 -21.60 -17.16
CA LEU A 366 -2.76 -20.81 -16.39
C LEU A 366 -3.75 -21.67 -15.62
N LEU A 367 -4.08 -22.88 -16.11
CA LEU A 367 -5.02 -23.79 -15.46
C LEU A 367 -4.58 -24.21 -14.05
N TRP A 368 -3.30 -24.17 -13.75
CA TRP A 368 -2.79 -24.48 -12.42
C TRP A 368 -2.14 -23.29 -11.71
N LEU A 369 -1.58 -22.33 -12.48
CA LEU A 369 -0.94 -21.14 -11.91
C LEU A 369 -1.98 -20.22 -11.26
N VAL A 370 -3.12 -19.97 -11.95
CA VAL A 370 -4.18 -19.11 -11.41
C VAL A 370 -4.75 -19.71 -10.12
N PRO A 371 -5.24 -20.95 -10.06
CA PRO A 371 -5.72 -21.53 -8.80
C PRO A 371 -4.66 -21.52 -7.69
N LEU A 372 -3.42 -21.89 -8.01
CA LEU A 372 -2.33 -21.96 -7.03
C LEU A 372 -1.96 -20.59 -6.45
N THR A 373 -2.08 -19.51 -7.22
CA THR A 373 -1.84 -18.14 -6.75
C THR A 373 -3.09 -17.52 -6.12
N THR A 374 -4.30 -17.96 -6.50
CA THR A 374 -5.56 -17.50 -5.90
C THR A 374 -5.67 -17.94 -4.43
N ILE A 375 -5.21 -19.16 -4.09
CA ILE A 375 -5.28 -19.64 -2.70
C ILE A 375 -4.62 -18.66 -1.72
N PRO A 376 -3.33 -18.30 -1.82
CA PRO A 376 -2.75 -17.31 -0.93
C PRO A 376 -3.32 -15.91 -1.13
N GLN A 377 -3.71 -15.50 -2.35
CA GLN A 377 -4.32 -14.21 -2.61
C GLN A 377 -5.65 -14.02 -1.86
N PHE A 378 -6.42 -15.09 -1.68
CA PHE A 378 -7.69 -15.05 -0.96
C PHE A 378 -7.56 -14.57 0.50
N PHE A 379 -6.40 -14.81 1.12
CA PHE A 379 -6.09 -14.35 2.48
C PHE A 379 -5.46 -12.94 2.52
N MET A 380 -5.37 -12.25 1.40
CA MET A 380 -4.88 -10.89 1.27
C MET A 380 -6.04 -9.98 0.85
N ILE A 381 -6.39 -9.02 1.68
CA ILE A 381 -7.65 -8.26 1.53
C ILE A 381 -7.46 -6.75 1.38
N THR A 382 -6.23 -6.23 1.56
CA THR A 382 -6.01 -4.78 1.57
C THR A 382 -6.06 -4.16 0.17
N ASP A 383 -5.53 -4.85 -0.86
CA ASP A 383 -5.37 -4.29 -2.20
C ASP A 383 -6.00 -5.16 -3.30
N PHE A 384 -6.19 -4.56 -4.50
CA PHE A 384 -6.31 -5.33 -5.73
C PHE A 384 -4.89 -5.76 -6.16
N GLY A 385 -4.53 -7.00 -5.83
CA GLY A 385 -3.17 -7.51 -5.93
C GLY A 385 -2.68 -8.06 -4.59
N PRO A 386 -1.40 -8.34 -4.46
CA PRO A 386 -0.84 -8.81 -3.19
C PRO A 386 -0.72 -7.65 -2.19
N ASP A 387 -0.93 -7.97 -0.92
CA ASP A 387 -0.65 -7.05 0.17
C ASP A 387 0.81 -6.57 0.14
N THR A 388 1.08 -5.41 0.75
CA THR A 388 2.43 -4.90 0.88
C THR A 388 3.09 -5.44 2.14
N ALA A 389 4.34 -5.91 2.04
CA ALA A 389 5.11 -6.39 3.17
C ALA A 389 6.15 -5.35 3.61
N GLY A 390 6.36 -5.22 4.90
CA GLY A 390 7.40 -4.32 5.46
C GLY A 390 8.10 -4.91 6.67
N SER A 391 7.47 -5.89 7.31
CA SER A 391 7.88 -6.50 8.56
C SER A 391 9.02 -7.52 8.40
N PRO A 392 9.84 -7.72 9.44
CA PRO A 392 10.77 -8.84 9.54
C PRO A 392 10.10 -10.22 9.62
N ILE A 393 8.83 -10.26 9.99
CA ILE A 393 8.05 -11.50 10.01
C ILE A 393 7.33 -11.62 8.67
N PRO A 394 7.71 -12.60 7.82
CA PRO A 394 7.06 -12.73 6.52
C PRO A 394 5.62 -13.21 6.69
N TRP A 395 4.67 -12.45 6.14
CA TRP A 395 3.27 -12.86 6.06
C TRP A 395 3.12 -14.10 5.21
N PRO A 396 2.67 -15.27 5.76
CA PRO A 396 2.72 -16.53 5.04
C PRO A 396 1.97 -16.54 3.70
N PRO A 397 0.73 -16.03 3.57
CA PRO A 397 0.06 -15.95 2.28
C PRO A 397 0.90 -15.21 1.23
N LEU A 398 1.45 -14.06 1.57
CA LEU A 398 2.26 -13.25 0.67
C LEU A 398 3.57 -13.95 0.27
N PHE A 399 4.21 -14.65 1.21
CA PHE A 399 5.41 -15.43 0.94
C PHE A 399 5.14 -16.57 -0.05
N PHE A 400 4.08 -17.35 0.17
CA PHE A 400 3.70 -18.44 -0.72
C PHE A 400 3.23 -17.93 -2.09
N TYR A 401 2.53 -16.81 -2.12
CA TYR A 401 2.15 -16.16 -3.36
C TYR A 401 3.37 -15.87 -4.25
N TYR A 402 4.37 -15.18 -3.72
CA TYR A 402 5.59 -14.88 -4.48
C TYR A 402 6.47 -16.11 -4.73
N ALA A 403 6.40 -17.14 -3.89
CA ALA A 403 7.09 -18.40 -4.13
C ALA A 403 6.61 -19.10 -5.40
N VAL A 404 5.30 -18.99 -5.74
CA VAL A 404 4.76 -19.55 -6.99
C VAL A 404 5.33 -18.82 -8.21
N PHE A 405 5.37 -17.49 -8.21
CA PHE A 405 5.96 -16.69 -9.31
C PHE A 405 7.46 -16.96 -9.47
N PHE A 406 8.19 -16.97 -8.37
CA PHE A 406 9.62 -17.30 -8.37
C PHE A 406 9.86 -18.74 -8.87
N GLY A 407 9.10 -19.71 -8.37
CA GLY A 407 9.20 -21.13 -8.75
C GLY A 407 8.87 -21.35 -10.23
N PHE A 408 7.86 -20.66 -10.76
CA PHE A 408 7.54 -20.69 -12.19
C PHE A 408 8.69 -20.13 -13.03
N GLY A 409 9.23 -18.96 -12.67
CA GLY A 409 10.41 -18.40 -13.32
C GLY A 409 11.61 -19.34 -13.31
N ALA A 410 11.85 -20.00 -12.17
CA ALA A 410 12.89 -21.02 -12.03
C ALA A 410 12.65 -22.24 -12.94
N ALA A 411 11.40 -22.67 -13.09
CA ALA A 411 11.01 -23.78 -13.95
C ALA A 411 11.13 -23.45 -15.45
N CYS A 412 11.12 -22.19 -15.82
CA CYS A 412 11.23 -21.74 -17.21
C CYS A 412 12.66 -21.78 -17.76
N PHE A 413 13.69 -21.76 -16.91
CA PHE A 413 15.08 -21.75 -17.38
C PHE A 413 15.48 -23.03 -18.13
N GLY A 414 16.11 -22.86 -19.30
CA GLY A 414 16.54 -23.97 -20.16
C GLY A 414 15.41 -24.69 -20.90
N ARG A 415 14.26 -24.07 -20.93
CA ARG A 415 13.12 -24.48 -21.74
C ARG A 415 12.73 -23.29 -22.64
N ASP A 416 12.44 -23.56 -23.89
CA ASP A 416 12.07 -22.54 -24.88
C ASP A 416 10.69 -21.89 -24.61
N ILE A 417 10.25 -21.87 -23.35
CA ILE A 417 8.93 -21.38 -22.98
C ILE A 417 8.80 -19.90 -23.26
N PHE A 418 9.80 -19.13 -22.84
CA PHE A 418 9.88 -17.72 -23.20
C PHE A 418 10.29 -17.52 -24.65
N GLU A 419 10.90 -18.51 -25.31
CA GLU A 419 11.18 -18.49 -26.74
C GLU A 419 9.95 -18.84 -27.57
N ASN A 420 9.08 -19.69 -27.05
CA ASN A 420 7.83 -20.14 -27.67
C ASN A 420 6.56 -19.47 -27.12
N VAL A 421 6.60 -18.58 -26.15
CA VAL A 421 5.51 -17.60 -25.94
C VAL A 421 5.44 -16.85 -27.25
N ARG A 422 4.69 -17.47 -28.18
CA ARG A 422 4.60 -17.06 -29.58
C ARG A 422 4.49 -15.55 -29.60
N ALA A 423 5.59 -14.89 -29.99
CA ALA A 423 5.70 -13.43 -30.03
C ALA A 423 4.54 -12.75 -30.79
N ARG A 424 3.70 -13.55 -31.43
CA ARG A 424 2.47 -13.14 -32.12
C ARG A 424 1.24 -12.97 -31.20
N ARG A 425 1.22 -13.52 -29.96
CA ARG A 425 0.01 -13.50 -29.09
C ARG A 425 0.08 -12.50 -27.93
N TRP A 426 1.22 -11.82 -27.71
CA TRP A 426 1.34 -10.82 -26.66
C TRP A 426 0.29 -9.70 -26.72
N PRO A 427 -0.16 -9.22 -27.92
CA PRO A 427 -1.17 -8.16 -27.98
C PRO A 427 -2.51 -8.65 -27.43
N VAL A 428 -2.91 -9.88 -27.77
CA VAL A 428 -4.15 -10.49 -27.27
C VAL A 428 -4.08 -10.67 -25.75
N THR A 429 -2.92 -11.07 -25.23
CA THR A 429 -2.73 -11.26 -23.80
C THR A 429 -2.85 -9.95 -23.03
N LEU A 430 -2.22 -8.86 -23.52
CA LEU A 430 -2.35 -7.53 -22.91
C LEU A 430 -3.76 -6.94 -23.10
N LEU A 431 -4.40 -7.18 -24.26
CA LEU A 431 -5.77 -6.75 -24.49
C LEU A 431 -6.76 -7.42 -23.53
N LEU A 432 -6.57 -8.72 -23.24
CA LEU A 432 -7.39 -9.44 -22.26
C LEU A 432 -7.11 -9.00 -20.82
N ALA A 433 -5.92 -8.49 -20.52
CA ALA A 433 -5.59 -8.00 -19.19
C ALA A 433 -6.46 -6.78 -18.78
N LEU A 434 -6.82 -5.91 -19.74
CA LEU A 434 -7.62 -4.71 -19.45
C LEU A 434 -9.03 -5.04 -18.90
N PRO A 435 -9.87 -5.83 -19.58
CA PRO A 435 -11.19 -6.18 -19.03
C PRO A 435 -11.09 -6.98 -17.74
N VAL A 436 -10.06 -7.83 -17.57
CA VAL A 436 -9.82 -8.54 -16.32
C VAL A 436 -9.48 -7.57 -15.17
N LEU A 437 -8.68 -6.53 -15.44
CA LEU A 437 -8.41 -5.45 -14.49
C LEU A 437 -9.69 -4.73 -14.08
N LEU A 438 -10.49 -4.28 -15.05
CA LEU A 438 -11.72 -3.52 -14.78
C LEU A 438 -12.74 -4.34 -13.99
N LEU A 439 -12.96 -5.61 -14.36
CA LEU A 439 -13.83 -6.51 -13.62
C LEU A 439 -13.27 -6.82 -12.22
N GLY A 440 -11.96 -6.93 -12.10
CA GLY A 440 -11.29 -7.17 -10.82
C GLY A 440 -11.39 -5.99 -9.87
N LEU A 441 -11.25 -4.76 -10.37
CA LEU A 441 -11.44 -3.54 -9.59
C LEU A 441 -12.90 -3.38 -9.16
N HIS A 442 -13.84 -3.68 -10.04
CA HIS A 442 -15.26 -3.71 -9.65
C HIS A 442 -15.53 -4.74 -8.53
N ALA A 443 -14.94 -5.93 -8.63
CA ALA A 443 -15.06 -6.92 -7.55
C ALA A 443 -14.38 -6.46 -6.25
N TYR A 444 -13.29 -5.70 -6.35
CA TYR A 444 -12.61 -5.08 -5.21
C TYR A 444 -13.49 -4.03 -4.53
N GLU A 445 -14.12 -3.14 -5.32
CA GLU A 445 -15.08 -2.14 -4.82
C GLU A 445 -16.29 -2.80 -4.15
N MET A 446 -16.90 -3.80 -4.80
CA MET A 446 -18.03 -4.55 -4.24
C MET A 446 -17.67 -5.30 -2.96
N ARG A 447 -16.44 -5.79 -2.83
CA ARG A 447 -15.94 -6.34 -1.58
C ARG A 447 -15.77 -5.26 -0.51
N GLY A 448 -15.19 -4.11 -0.90
CA GLY A 448 -14.96 -2.97 -0.02
C GLY A 448 -16.27 -2.38 0.53
N SER A 449 -17.30 -2.25 -0.32
CA SER A 449 -18.61 -1.73 0.11
C SER A 449 -19.28 -2.56 1.22
N LEU A 450 -18.91 -3.84 1.36
CA LEU A 450 -19.40 -4.66 2.47
C LEU A 450 -18.78 -4.30 3.83
N PHE A 451 -17.76 -3.45 3.85
CA PHE A 451 -17.21 -2.87 5.08
C PHE A 451 -17.84 -1.50 5.41
N GLU A 452 -18.72 -0.98 4.54
CA GLU A 452 -19.47 0.24 4.84
C GLU A 452 -20.52 -0.04 5.93
N PRO A 453 -20.58 0.77 6.97
CA PRO A 453 -21.47 0.56 8.11
C PRO A 453 -22.95 0.51 7.75
N THR A 454 -23.34 1.21 6.68
CA THR A 454 -24.74 1.35 6.23
C THR A 454 -25.29 0.15 5.47
N GLN A 455 -24.44 -0.83 5.10
CA GLN A 455 -24.89 -1.98 4.34
C GLN A 455 -25.05 -3.23 5.21
N SER A 456 -26.14 -3.97 5.01
CA SER A 456 -26.30 -5.31 5.57
C SER A 456 -25.32 -6.29 4.90
N SER A 457 -24.10 -6.36 5.41
CA SER A 457 -23.06 -7.25 4.89
C SER A 457 -23.38 -8.71 5.25
N SER A 458 -23.25 -9.61 4.28
CA SER A 458 -23.32 -11.05 4.54
C SER A 458 -21.94 -11.68 4.37
N LEU A 459 -21.58 -12.59 5.28
CA LEU A 459 -20.32 -13.34 5.19
C LEU A 459 -20.19 -14.08 3.85
N SER A 460 -21.26 -14.68 3.36
CA SER A 460 -21.27 -15.36 2.06
C SER A 460 -21.03 -14.40 0.88
N GLY A 461 -21.58 -13.21 0.94
CA GLY A 461 -21.34 -12.14 -0.05
C GLY A 461 -19.89 -11.72 -0.06
N PHE A 462 -19.31 -11.43 1.13
CA PHE A 462 -17.91 -11.09 1.27
C PHE A 462 -16.99 -12.18 0.71
N LEU A 463 -17.18 -13.44 1.10
CA LEU A 463 -16.36 -14.56 0.62
C LEU A 463 -16.47 -14.72 -0.91
N GLY A 464 -17.66 -14.52 -1.48
CA GLY A 464 -17.90 -14.59 -2.93
C GLY A 464 -17.14 -13.49 -3.69
N TRP A 465 -17.26 -12.23 -3.27
CA TRP A 465 -16.56 -11.11 -3.89
C TRP A 465 -15.05 -11.18 -3.68
N ASN A 466 -14.60 -11.63 -2.50
CA ASN A 466 -13.17 -11.81 -2.23
C ASN A 466 -12.56 -12.91 -3.10
N LEU A 467 -13.27 -14.02 -3.31
CA LEU A 467 -12.82 -15.07 -4.22
C LEU A 467 -12.73 -14.57 -5.66
N LEU A 468 -13.77 -13.87 -6.14
CA LEU A 468 -13.78 -13.31 -7.49
C LEU A 468 -12.65 -12.29 -7.69
N CYS A 469 -12.46 -11.36 -6.75
CA CYS A 469 -11.37 -10.40 -6.75
C CYS A 469 -10.02 -11.11 -6.80
N SER A 470 -9.80 -12.14 -5.98
CA SER A 470 -8.56 -12.91 -5.91
C SER A 470 -8.25 -13.66 -7.22
N VAL A 471 -9.26 -14.27 -7.85
CA VAL A 471 -9.12 -14.94 -9.16
C VAL A 471 -8.76 -13.93 -10.24
N LEU A 472 -9.48 -12.81 -10.32
CA LEU A 472 -9.26 -11.78 -11.34
C LEU A 472 -7.90 -11.07 -11.16
N SER A 473 -7.51 -10.78 -9.93
CA SER A 473 -6.19 -10.20 -9.61
C SER A 473 -5.04 -11.12 -10.05
N THR A 474 -5.11 -12.40 -9.71
CA THR A 474 -4.06 -13.36 -10.09
C THR A 474 -4.04 -13.61 -11.60
N LEU A 475 -5.20 -13.70 -12.25
CA LEU A 475 -5.30 -13.82 -13.71
C LEU A 475 -4.70 -12.57 -14.40
N TYR A 476 -5.02 -11.38 -13.91
CA TYR A 476 -4.44 -10.13 -14.39
C TYR A 476 -2.92 -10.15 -14.31
N ALA A 477 -2.36 -10.52 -13.15
CA ALA A 477 -0.91 -10.60 -12.95
C ALA A 477 -0.25 -11.52 -14.00
N TRP A 478 -0.78 -12.71 -14.20
CA TRP A 478 -0.24 -13.66 -15.18
C TRP A 478 -0.38 -13.17 -16.63
N LEU A 479 -1.52 -12.59 -16.99
CA LEU A 479 -1.72 -12.00 -18.33
C LEU A 479 -0.70 -10.89 -18.60
N MET A 480 -0.51 -9.98 -17.65
CA MET A 480 0.48 -8.90 -17.74
C MET A 480 1.91 -9.44 -17.88
N ILE A 481 2.29 -10.43 -17.06
CA ILE A 481 3.63 -11.03 -17.11
C ILE A 481 3.91 -11.66 -18.48
N PHE A 482 3.01 -12.51 -18.98
CA PHE A 482 3.20 -13.15 -20.29
C PHE A 482 3.14 -12.14 -21.44
N GLY A 483 2.22 -11.16 -21.36
CA GLY A 483 2.09 -10.11 -22.35
C GLY A 483 3.34 -9.24 -22.45
N LEU A 484 3.87 -8.78 -21.31
CA LEU A 484 5.08 -7.94 -21.23
C LEU A 484 6.33 -8.70 -21.66
N ILE A 485 6.52 -9.94 -21.22
CA ILE A 485 7.64 -10.78 -21.69
C ILE A 485 7.60 -10.91 -23.22
N GLY A 486 6.43 -11.18 -23.80
CA GLY A 486 6.27 -11.28 -25.26
C GLY A 486 6.53 -9.95 -26.00
N LEU A 487 6.04 -8.83 -25.45
CA LEU A 487 6.25 -7.48 -25.97
C LEU A 487 7.74 -7.11 -26.01
N PHE A 488 8.41 -7.20 -24.86
CA PHE A 488 9.82 -6.84 -24.74
C PHE A 488 10.73 -7.76 -25.56
N ARG A 489 10.37 -9.04 -25.63
CA ARG A 489 11.08 -9.98 -26.50
C ARG A 489 11.00 -9.62 -27.96
N LYS A 490 9.85 -9.13 -28.43
CA LYS A 490 9.67 -8.71 -29.82
C LYS A 490 10.47 -7.45 -30.15
N TYR A 491 10.48 -6.46 -29.25
CA TYR A 491 11.01 -5.13 -29.56
C TYR A 491 12.35 -4.79 -28.89
N CYS A 492 12.76 -5.52 -27.85
CA CYS A 492 13.92 -5.18 -27.01
C CYS A 492 14.99 -6.29 -26.97
N SER A 493 14.97 -7.26 -27.89
CA SER A 493 15.95 -8.36 -27.91
C SER A 493 17.34 -7.96 -28.42
N GLY A 494 17.44 -6.80 -29.09
CA GLY A 494 18.72 -6.25 -29.57
C GLY A 494 19.54 -5.59 -28.47
N GLU A 495 20.85 -5.52 -28.65
CA GLU A 495 21.73 -4.78 -27.76
C GLU A 495 21.49 -3.27 -27.89
N ASN A 496 21.22 -2.61 -26.76
CA ASN A 496 21.02 -1.17 -26.70
C ASN A 496 21.82 -0.60 -25.50
N PRO A 497 22.82 0.27 -25.74
CA PRO A 497 23.67 0.81 -24.68
C PRO A 497 22.89 1.62 -23.63
N ARG A 498 21.83 2.34 -24.02
CA ARG A 498 20.99 3.12 -23.10
C ARG A 498 20.19 2.20 -22.18
N VAL A 499 19.58 1.14 -22.73
CA VAL A 499 18.87 0.12 -21.94
C VAL A 499 19.82 -0.59 -20.99
N ARG A 500 21.04 -0.89 -21.46
CA ARG A 500 22.09 -1.47 -20.63
C ARG A 500 22.47 -0.56 -19.47
N TYR A 501 22.64 0.73 -19.72
CA TYR A 501 22.94 1.72 -18.68
C TYR A 501 21.83 1.80 -17.64
N LEU A 502 20.57 1.92 -18.06
CA LEU A 502 19.40 1.93 -17.16
C LEU A 502 19.28 0.63 -16.37
N SER A 503 19.52 -0.52 -17.01
CA SER A 503 19.50 -1.81 -16.33
C SER A 503 20.59 -1.92 -15.25
N ASP A 504 21.77 -1.36 -15.52
CA ASP A 504 22.86 -1.31 -14.55
C ASP A 504 22.54 -0.33 -13.39
N ALA A 505 21.89 0.81 -13.68
CA ALA A 505 21.48 1.79 -12.67
C ALA A 505 20.24 1.33 -11.85
N SER A 506 19.43 0.40 -12.39
CA SER A 506 18.11 0.08 -11.85
C SER A 506 18.11 -0.36 -10.38
N TYR A 507 19.17 -1.02 -9.91
CA TYR A 507 19.26 -1.44 -8.52
C TYR A 507 19.51 -0.25 -7.58
N TRP A 508 20.34 0.69 -7.99
CA TRP A 508 20.54 1.95 -7.26
C TRP A 508 19.25 2.78 -7.23
N LEU A 509 18.60 2.93 -8.39
CA LEU A 509 17.31 3.63 -8.49
C LEU A 509 16.27 3.03 -7.55
N TYR A 510 16.18 1.70 -7.49
CA TYR A 510 15.28 1.01 -6.58
C TYR A 510 15.54 1.33 -5.10
N ILE A 511 16.79 1.36 -4.69
CA ILE A 511 17.15 1.61 -3.29
C ILE A 511 16.87 3.05 -2.90
N ALA A 512 17.23 4.02 -3.76
CA ALA A 512 17.35 5.42 -3.37
C ALA A 512 16.16 6.31 -3.74
N HIS A 513 15.17 5.82 -4.53
CA HIS A 513 14.12 6.70 -5.05
C HIS A 513 13.13 7.19 -4.00
N LEU A 514 12.78 6.36 -3.02
CA LEU A 514 11.68 6.64 -2.11
C LEU A 514 11.87 7.94 -1.31
N PRO A 515 13.02 8.17 -0.61
CA PRO A 515 13.22 9.43 0.12
C PRO A 515 13.13 10.67 -0.77
N VAL A 516 13.70 10.60 -1.98
CA VAL A 516 13.69 11.73 -2.93
C VAL A 516 12.26 12.01 -3.39
N THR A 517 11.53 10.96 -3.76
CA THR A 517 10.14 11.05 -4.21
C THR A 517 9.25 11.67 -3.14
N MET A 518 9.37 11.21 -1.88
CA MET A 518 8.58 11.70 -0.75
C MET A 518 8.86 13.19 -0.46
N LEU A 519 10.14 13.59 -0.40
CA LEU A 519 10.50 14.99 -0.16
C LEU A 519 9.95 15.92 -1.26
N LEU A 520 10.06 15.51 -2.52
CA LEU A 520 9.50 16.28 -3.63
C LEU A 520 7.99 16.39 -3.53
N GLN A 521 7.30 15.32 -3.14
CA GLN A 521 5.84 15.32 -2.96
C GLN A 521 5.42 16.29 -1.86
N ILE A 522 6.06 16.24 -0.68
CA ILE A 522 5.77 17.16 0.42
C ILE A 522 5.98 18.60 -0.04
N TRP A 523 7.05 18.87 -0.79
CA TRP A 523 7.36 20.21 -1.24
C TRP A 523 6.38 20.77 -2.27
N ILE A 524 5.87 19.94 -3.20
CA ILE A 524 4.96 20.37 -4.27
C ILE A 524 3.48 20.11 -3.96
N ALA A 525 3.15 19.52 -2.82
CA ALA A 525 1.79 19.11 -2.46
C ALA A 525 0.77 20.24 -2.66
N ASP A 526 1.17 21.45 -2.27
CA ASP A 526 0.32 22.64 -2.22
C ASP A 526 0.29 23.46 -3.49
N ALA A 527 1.18 23.17 -4.43
CA ALA A 527 1.20 23.91 -5.68
C ALA A 527 -0.11 23.69 -6.45
N ALA A 528 -0.70 24.76 -6.95
CA ALA A 528 -1.92 24.72 -7.75
C ALA A 528 -1.68 24.22 -9.19
N TRP A 529 -0.87 23.15 -9.32
CA TRP A 529 -0.57 22.53 -10.60
C TRP A 529 -1.44 21.30 -10.80
N PRO A 530 -1.78 20.94 -12.05
CA PRO A 530 -2.48 19.69 -12.33
C PRO A 530 -1.67 18.48 -11.82
N GLY A 531 -2.35 17.48 -11.21
CA GLY A 531 -1.69 16.31 -10.62
C GLY A 531 -0.77 15.55 -11.57
N TRP A 532 -1.13 15.46 -12.88
CA TRP A 532 -0.27 14.83 -13.87
C TRP A 532 1.05 15.60 -14.11
N VAL A 533 1.07 16.94 -13.98
CA VAL A 533 2.29 17.75 -14.06
C VAL A 533 3.19 17.46 -12.86
N LYS A 534 2.60 17.40 -11.67
CA LYS A 534 3.31 17.05 -10.42
C LYS A 534 3.90 15.65 -10.51
N LEU A 535 3.12 14.67 -10.97
CA LEU A 535 3.59 13.29 -11.17
C LEU A 535 4.78 13.23 -12.13
N LEU A 536 4.66 13.82 -13.31
CA LEU A 536 5.72 13.84 -14.31
C LEU A 536 6.96 14.58 -13.79
N GLY A 537 6.78 15.74 -13.17
CA GLY A 537 7.86 16.53 -12.56
C GLY A 537 8.60 15.72 -11.50
N ASN A 538 7.89 15.11 -10.56
CA ASN A 538 8.47 14.25 -9.53
C ASN A 538 9.27 13.09 -10.15
N CYS A 539 8.69 12.36 -11.11
CA CYS A 539 9.37 11.24 -11.76
C CYS A 539 10.63 11.68 -12.51
N ILE A 540 10.57 12.80 -13.27
CA ILE A 540 11.70 13.30 -14.05
C ILE A 540 12.82 13.78 -13.12
N VAL A 541 12.50 14.58 -12.10
CA VAL A 541 13.49 15.12 -11.17
C VAL A 541 14.13 13.98 -10.37
N THR A 542 13.33 13.07 -9.82
CA THR A 542 13.85 11.89 -9.10
C THR A 542 14.79 11.06 -9.98
N LEU A 543 14.37 10.76 -11.22
CA LEU A 543 15.18 9.97 -12.14
C LEU A 543 16.48 10.68 -12.52
N ALA A 544 16.40 11.96 -12.88
CA ALA A 544 17.56 12.75 -13.28
C ALA A 544 18.58 12.88 -12.13
N LEU A 545 18.11 13.21 -10.93
CA LEU A 545 18.96 13.32 -9.73
C LEU A 545 19.65 12.00 -9.42
N LEU A 546 18.90 10.91 -9.37
CA LEU A 546 19.44 9.60 -9.01
C LEU A 546 20.38 9.03 -10.08
N LEU A 547 20.15 9.32 -11.38
CA LEU A 547 21.08 8.94 -12.45
C LEU A 547 22.37 9.78 -12.37
N ALA A 548 22.28 11.07 -12.04
CA ALA A 548 23.46 11.88 -11.78
C ALA A 548 24.27 11.34 -10.61
N VAL A 549 23.62 11.07 -9.47
CA VAL A 549 24.29 10.44 -8.30
C VAL A 549 24.87 9.07 -8.67
N TYR A 550 24.15 8.26 -9.46
CA TYR A 550 24.66 6.97 -9.94
C TYR A 550 25.96 7.13 -10.73
N GLU A 551 25.99 8.03 -11.69
CA GLU A 551 27.15 8.22 -12.56
C GLU A 551 28.37 8.74 -11.80
N PHE A 552 28.18 9.78 -10.95
CA PHE A 552 29.30 10.47 -10.31
C PHE A 552 29.74 9.86 -8.98
N ALA A 553 28.79 9.31 -8.18
CA ALA A 553 29.05 8.90 -6.80
C ALA A 553 28.88 7.38 -6.54
N VAL A 554 28.22 6.63 -7.43
CA VAL A 554 27.91 5.22 -7.17
C VAL A 554 28.65 4.29 -8.14
N ARG A 555 28.54 4.52 -9.42
CA ARG A 555 28.90 3.56 -10.50
C ARG A 555 30.29 2.97 -10.38
N TYR A 556 31.28 3.79 -10.03
CA TYR A 556 32.70 3.42 -10.00
C TYR A 556 33.25 3.24 -8.59
N THR A 557 32.40 3.32 -7.57
CA THR A 557 32.79 3.20 -6.16
C THR A 557 32.54 1.79 -5.61
N TRP A 558 32.86 1.58 -4.35
CA TRP A 558 32.57 0.34 -3.64
C TRP A 558 31.06 0.04 -3.57
N VAL A 559 30.22 1.09 -3.52
CA VAL A 559 28.75 0.96 -3.56
C VAL A 559 28.32 0.32 -4.87
N GLY A 560 28.77 0.86 -6.01
CA GLY A 560 28.49 0.28 -7.32
C GLY A 560 29.05 -1.14 -7.48
N ALA A 561 30.23 -1.40 -6.94
CA ALA A 561 30.83 -2.74 -6.93
C ALA A 561 30.01 -3.74 -6.10
N MET A 562 29.41 -3.31 -4.98
CA MET A 562 28.52 -4.11 -4.15
C MET A 562 27.21 -4.41 -4.89
N LEU A 563 26.61 -3.43 -5.56
CA LEU A 563 25.31 -3.58 -6.26
C LEU A 563 25.46 -4.35 -7.58
N ASN A 564 26.41 -3.99 -8.43
CA ASN A 564 26.50 -4.46 -9.83
C ASN A 564 27.80 -5.16 -10.20
N GLY A 565 28.81 -5.16 -9.31
CA GLY A 565 30.18 -5.60 -9.59
C GLY A 565 31.09 -4.47 -10.07
N ARG A 566 32.39 -4.67 -9.94
CA ARG A 566 33.38 -3.65 -10.29
C ARG A 566 33.28 -3.22 -11.75
N LYS A 567 33.28 -1.92 -11.99
CA LYS A 567 33.40 -1.29 -13.30
C LYS A 567 34.62 -0.38 -13.26
N SER A 568 35.43 -0.39 -14.33
CA SER A 568 36.52 0.56 -14.53
C SER A 568 36.02 1.76 -15.33
N ARG A 569 36.60 2.95 -15.08
CA ARG A 569 36.54 4.06 -16.03
C ARG A 569 37.47 3.70 -17.18
N GLU A 570 36.94 3.53 -18.37
CA GLU A 570 37.71 3.49 -19.61
C GLU A 570 38.17 4.89 -19.95
#